data_1200d935cad87361d3d4cd20d88bfbc8
#
_entry.id   1200d935cad87361d3d4cd20d88bfbc8
#
_cell.length_a   1.000
_cell.length_b   1.000
_cell.length_c   1.000
_cell.angle_alpha   90.00
_cell.angle_beta   90.00
_cell.angle_gamma   90.00
#
_symmetry.space_group_name_H-M   'P 1'
#
loop_
_entity.id
_entity.type
_entity.pdbx_description
1 polymer ?
#
loop_
_entity_poly.entity_id
_entity_poly.type
_entity_poly.pdbx_seq_one_letter_code
_entity_poly.pdbx_strand_id
1 'polypeptide(L)'
;MTAARRLRIAAILAAAALIVLLALRRWSGSSDGSIRLSGNIEMTEVKVSFKISGKLAERLVEEGDAVEKGAVVARLDQEQLLHQRDQARAALQAAESQLVQLKTAIAYQRATLAAQLEERRAAVEAARAQLAELEAGSRPQEIERARARLQEAQTEFERARNDFERIEALSRTGDISRAYYDQVRARFEAARAQMRQAAEALALVEEGPRKETIESTRARLEQAKAALSVTDALRLELRRREQELDMRRAEVERARAQLALIESQLEDTVARSPVSGIVLAKAAEPGEVIAAGTTVVTIADVARPWLRGYIAERDLGRVRLGAKARLRTDSFPGKLYEGRVSFIASEAEFTPKQIQTPEERVKLVYRIKIEVDNPNQELKLNMPADAEILLEP
;
A
#
# COMPACT_ATOMS: atom_id res chain seq x y z
N MET A 1 -36.02 -75.81 79.92
CA MET A 1 -35.92 -75.37 78.49
C MET A 1 -34.48 -75.65 78.05
N THR A 2 -34.36 -76.64 77.20
CA THR A 2 -33.10 -77.37 76.83
C THR A 2 -32.11 -76.49 76.04
N ALA A 3 -30.86 -76.68 76.25
CA ALA A 3 -29.71 -75.97 75.61
C ALA A 3 -29.79 -75.95 74.08
N ALA A 4 -30.39 -76.94 73.48
CA ALA A 4 -30.64 -77.12 72.02
C ALA A 4 -31.56 -76.02 71.44
N ARG A 5 -32.49 -75.44 72.24
CA ARG A 5 -33.38 -74.37 71.79
C ARG A 5 -32.69 -73.02 71.74
N ARG A 6 -31.79 -72.80 72.63
CA ARG A 6 -30.91 -71.55 72.68
C ARG A 6 -29.94 -71.53 71.51
N LEU A 7 -29.36 -72.73 71.12
CA LEU A 7 -28.45 -72.83 70.03
C LEU A 7 -29.12 -72.58 68.66
N ARG A 8 -30.40 -73.07 68.51
CA ARG A 8 -31.18 -72.81 67.28
C ARG A 8 -31.57 -71.34 67.13
N ILE A 9 -31.92 -70.67 68.26
CA ILE A 9 -32.27 -69.24 68.21
C ILE A 9 -30.99 -68.39 67.90
N ALA A 10 -29.80 -68.71 68.43
CA ALA A 10 -28.58 -68.08 68.12
C ALA A 10 -28.13 -68.24 66.64
N ALA A 11 -28.33 -69.45 66.06
CA ALA A 11 -28.05 -69.71 64.63
C ALA A 11 -28.99 -68.92 63.70
N ILE A 12 -30.32 -68.84 64.06
CA ILE A 12 -31.29 -68.04 63.29
C ILE A 12 -30.92 -66.55 63.34
N LEU A 13 -30.56 -66.05 64.50
CA LEU A 13 -30.12 -64.64 64.64
C LEU A 13 -28.81 -64.34 63.90
N ALA A 14 -27.88 -65.28 63.90
CA ALA A 14 -26.59 -65.14 63.10
C ALA A 14 -26.88 -65.18 61.62
N ALA A 15 -27.78 -66.04 61.13
CA ALA A 15 -28.21 -66.12 59.74
C ALA A 15 -28.95 -64.84 59.32
N ALA A 16 -29.84 -64.32 60.19
CA ALA A 16 -30.55 -63.07 59.91
C ALA A 16 -29.56 -61.86 59.90
N ALA A 17 -28.64 -61.83 60.78
CA ALA A 17 -27.56 -60.79 60.80
C ALA A 17 -26.66 -60.86 59.55
N LEU A 18 -26.32 -62.09 59.09
CA LEU A 18 -25.54 -62.27 57.87
C LEU A 18 -26.37 -61.82 56.61
N ILE A 19 -27.65 -62.14 56.56
CA ILE A 19 -28.56 -61.73 55.48
C ILE A 19 -28.69 -60.19 55.45
N VAL A 20 -28.84 -59.54 56.64
CA VAL A 20 -28.88 -58.08 56.75
C VAL A 20 -27.53 -57.47 56.33
N LEU A 21 -26.42 -58.07 56.72
CA LEU A 21 -25.10 -57.58 56.35
C LEU A 21 -24.82 -57.73 54.84
N LEU A 22 -25.31 -58.83 54.23
CA LEU A 22 -25.24 -59.05 52.81
C LEU A 22 -26.20 -58.08 52.02
N ALA A 23 -27.39 -57.84 52.60
CA ALA A 23 -28.33 -56.84 52.02
C ALA A 23 -27.81 -55.42 52.14
N LEU A 24 -27.18 -55.04 53.27
CA LEU A 24 -26.51 -53.78 53.45
C LEU A 24 -25.29 -53.62 52.52
N ARG A 25 -24.50 -54.66 52.29
CA ARG A 25 -23.42 -54.68 51.30
C ARG A 25 -23.90 -54.53 49.87
N ARG A 26 -25.07 -55.12 49.56
CA ARG A 26 -25.67 -54.98 48.21
C ARG A 26 -26.32 -53.63 48.02
N TRP A 27 -26.83 -53.01 49.08
CA TRP A 27 -27.42 -51.67 49.03
C TRP A 27 -26.35 -50.57 49.04
N SER A 28 -25.16 -50.83 49.56
CA SER A 28 -24.00 -49.91 49.57
C SER A 28 -23.27 -49.84 48.26
N GLY A 29 -23.71 -50.52 47.19
CA GLY A 29 -23.10 -50.60 45.88
C GLY A 29 -23.55 -49.51 44.87
N SER A 30 -24.29 -48.47 45.34
CA SER A 30 -24.63 -47.33 44.50
C SER A 30 -23.56 -46.23 44.70
N SER A 31 -22.58 -46.18 43.82
CA SER A 31 -21.56 -45.12 43.80
C SER A 31 -22.24 -43.77 43.44
N ASP A 32 -22.61 -43.06 44.48
CA ASP A 32 -23.27 -41.73 44.35
C ASP A 32 -22.32 -40.60 43.87
N GLY A 33 -21.06 -40.98 43.56
CA GLY A 33 -20.00 -40.04 43.21
C GLY A 33 -19.63 -39.95 41.73
N SER A 34 -20.27 -40.76 40.85
CA SER A 34 -19.95 -40.71 39.39
C SER A 34 -21.16 -41.02 38.50
N ILE A 35 -21.19 -40.46 37.32
CA ILE A 35 -22.18 -40.72 36.29
C ILE A 35 -21.53 -41.46 35.13
N ARG A 36 -22.04 -42.63 34.77
CA ARG A 36 -21.54 -43.45 33.67
C ARG A 36 -22.41 -43.23 32.44
N LEU A 37 -21.76 -43.08 31.31
CA LEU A 37 -22.40 -42.95 30.00
C LEU A 37 -21.55 -43.61 28.94
N SER A 38 -22.20 -44.09 27.88
CA SER A 38 -21.54 -44.60 26.70
C SER A 38 -21.76 -43.66 25.53
N GLY A 39 -20.82 -43.62 24.61
CA GLY A 39 -20.92 -42.80 23.44
C GLY A 39 -19.87 -43.16 22.39
N ASN A 40 -19.75 -42.35 21.39
CA ASN A 40 -18.77 -42.51 20.33
C ASN A 40 -17.76 -41.35 20.32
N ILE A 41 -16.53 -41.67 20.00
CA ILE A 41 -15.48 -40.67 19.77
C ILE A 41 -15.76 -39.94 18.47
N GLU A 42 -15.83 -38.62 18.54
CA GLU A 42 -15.96 -37.73 17.39
C GLU A 42 -14.73 -36.84 17.28
N MET A 43 -14.48 -36.32 16.09
CA MET A 43 -13.39 -35.42 15.76
C MET A 43 -13.90 -34.29 14.90
N THR A 44 -13.16 -33.16 14.86
CA THR A 44 -13.44 -32.11 13.90
C THR A 44 -13.04 -32.58 12.51
N GLU A 45 -14.01 -32.76 11.63
CA GLU A 45 -13.76 -33.04 10.22
C GLU A 45 -13.72 -31.74 9.43
N VAL A 46 -12.66 -31.55 8.67
CA VAL A 46 -12.48 -30.39 7.78
C VAL A 46 -12.44 -30.89 6.35
N LYS A 47 -13.37 -30.41 5.54
CA LYS A 47 -13.42 -30.67 4.11
C LYS A 47 -12.60 -29.67 3.36
N VAL A 48 -11.54 -30.12 2.71
CA VAL A 48 -10.65 -29.29 1.89
C VAL A 48 -11.18 -29.25 0.46
N SER A 49 -11.33 -28.06 -0.08
CA SER A 49 -11.83 -27.81 -1.44
C SER A 49 -11.02 -26.69 -2.09
N PHE A 50 -11.10 -26.56 -3.41
CA PHE A 50 -10.55 -25.42 -4.14
C PHE A 50 -11.57 -24.30 -4.20
N LYS A 51 -11.10 -23.04 -4.20
CA LYS A 51 -11.96 -21.87 -4.39
C LYS A 51 -12.31 -21.61 -5.86
N ILE A 52 -11.55 -22.17 -6.78
CA ILE A 52 -11.74 -22.05 -8.23
C ILE A 52 -11.93 -23.43 -8.85
N SER A 53 -12.54 -23.49 -10.02
CA SER A 53 -12.68 -24.72 -10.80
C SER A 53 -11.43 -24.98 -11.63
N GLY A 54 -11.10 -26.25 -11.83
CA GLY A 54 -9.97 -26.64 -12.68
C GLY A 54 -9.79 -28.14 -12.73
N LYS A 55 -8.89 -28.62 -13.57
CA LYS A 55 -8.51 -30.03 -13.61
C LYS A 55 -7.56 -30.32 -12.46
N LEU A 56 -7.81 -31.40 -11.69
CA LEU A 56 -6.91 -31.84 -10.64
C LEU A 56 -5.65 -32.42 -11.28
N ALA A 57 -4.53 -31.74 -11.10
CA ALA A 57 -3.23 -32.20 -11.61
C ALA A 57 -2.66 -33.30 -10.75
N GLU A 58 -2.62 -33.07 -9.44
CA GLU A 58 -2.05 -34.01 -8.48
C GLU A 58 -2.74 -33.94 -7.13
N ARG A 59 -2.80 -35.07 -6.45
CA ARG A 59 -3.14 -35.18 -5.04
C ARG A 59 -1.92 -35.77 -4.32
N LEU A 60 -1.44 -35.08 -3.31
CA LEU A 60 -0.17 -35.34 -2.64
C LEU A 60 -0.34 -36.18 -1.37
N VAL A 61 -1.58 -36.51 -1.02
CA VAL A 61 -1.92 -37.25 0.20
C VAL A 61 -2.88 -38.39 -0.09
N GLU A 62 -2.73 -39.50 0.65
CA GLU A 62 -3.61 -40.67 0.61
C GLU A 62 -4.38 -40.81 1.92
N GLU A 63 -5.40 -41.68 1.92
CA GLU A 63 -6.16 -42.00 3.13
C GLU A 63 -5.28 -42.63 4.19
N GLY A 64 -5.34 -42.10 5.41
CA GLY A 64 -4.47 -42.49 6.52
C GLY A 64 -3.23 -41.67 6.70
N ASP A 65 -2.86 -40.81 5.73
CA ASP A 65 -1.69 -39.95 5.84
C ASP A 65 -1.85 -38.89 6.92
N ALA A 66 -0.80 -38.65 7.68
CA ALA A 66 -0.72 -37.52 8.60
C ALA A 66 -0.34 -36.25 7.87
N VAL A 67 -1.07 -35.18 8.10
CA VAL A 67 -0.85 -33.86 7.48
C VAL A 67 -0.71 -32.79 8.55
N GLU A 68 0.19 -31.87 8.33
CA GLU A 68 0.34 -30.68 9.16
C GLU A 68 -0.49 -29.51 8.62
N LYS A 69 -0.87 -28.59 9.50
CA LYS A 69 -1.53 -27.34 9.09
C LYS A 69 -0.66 -26.58 8.09
N GLY A 70 -1.25 -26.21 6.94
CA GLY A 70 -0.55 -25.52 5.84
C GLY A 70 0.09 -26.44 4.81
N ALA A 71 0.19 -27.76 5.07
CA ALA A 71 0.68 -28.73 4.09
C ALA A 71 -0.16 -28.74 2.82
N VAL A 72 0.46 -28.84 1.66
CA VAL A 72 -0.23 -28.95 0.37
C VAL A 72 -0.80 -30.35 0.23
N VAL A 73 -2.09 -30.44 0.01
CA VAL A 73 -2.80 -31.73 -0.13
C VAL A 73 -3.16 -32.06 -1.58
N ALA A 74 -3.39 -31.02 -2.41
CA ALA A 74 -3.71 -31.20 -3.82
C ALA A 74 -3.40 -29.93 -4.63
N ARG A 75 -3.24 -30.08 -5.95
CA ARG A 75 -3.04 -28.99 -6.90
C ARG A 75 -3.90 -29.15 -8.15
N LEU A 76 -4.47 -28.05 -8.60
CA LEU A 76 -5.04 -27.97 -9.94
C LEU A 76 -3.96 -27.72 -10.99
N ASP A 77 -4.31 -27.98 -12.25
CA ASP A 77 -3.48 -27.62 -13.40
C ASP A 77 -3.30 -26.09 -13.47
N GLN A 78 -2.05 -25.65 -13.49
CA GLN A 78 -1.67 -24.24 -13.43
C GLN A 78 -1.17 -23.69 -14.77
N GLU A 79 -1.00 -24.51 -15.79
CA GLU A 79 -0.31 -24.14 -17.02
C GLU A 79 -0.90 -22.87 -17.66
N GLN A 80 -2.22 -22.84 -17.82
CA GLN A 80 -2.91 -21.67 -18.38
C GLN A 80 -2.74 -20.40 -17.53
N LEU A 81 -2.85 -20.53 -16.21
CA LEU A 81 -2.69 -19.39 -15.28
C LEU A 81 -1.24 -18.88 -15.23
N LEU A 82 -0.26 -19.77 -15.36
CA LEU A 82 1.15 -19.39 -15.46
C LEU A 82 1.41 -18.57 -16.73
N HIS A 83 0.87 -18.97 -17.87
CA HIS A 83 0.97 -18.16 -19.09
C HIS A 83 0.26 -16.80 -18.95
N GLN A 84 -0.91 -16.75 -18.32
CA GLN A 84 -1.60 -15.49 -18.06
C GLN A 84 -0.82 -14.58 -17.11
N ARG A 85 -0.18 -15.14 -16.06
CA ARG A 85 0.71 -14.40 -15.17
C ARG A 85 1.88 -13.79 -15.92
N ASP A 86 2.53 -14.59 -16.78
CA ASP A 86 3.69 -14.12 -17.55
C ASP A 86 3.30 -13.03 -18.55
N GLN A 87 2.12 -13.14 -19.17
CA GLN A 87 1.54 -12.09 -20.01
C GLN A 87 1.25 -10.81 -19.23
N ALA A 88 0.60 -10.93 -18.03
CA ALA A 88 0.31 -9.79 -17.18
C ALA A 88 1.60 -9.13 -16.65
N ARG A 89 2.62 -9.91 -16.32
CA ARG A 89 3.94 -9.43 -15.91
C ARG A 89 4.63 -8.64 -17.03
N ALA A 90 4.58 -9.15 -18.25
CA ALA A 90 5.12 -8.45 -19.41
C ALA A 90 4.37 -7.13 -19.68
N ALA A 91 3.04 -7.12 -19.52
CA ALA A 91 2.23 -5.91 -19.64
C ALA A 91 2.58 -4.86 -18.57
N LEU A 92 2.79 -5.28 -17.31
CA LEU A 92 3.26 -4.41 -16.24
C LEU A 92 4.63 -3.81 -16.58
N GLN A 93 5.57 -4.62 -17.00
CA GLN A 93 6.91 -4.16 -17.38
C GLN A 93 6.88 -3.16 -18.55
N ALA A 94 6.01 -3.38 -19.53
CA ALA A 94 5.81 -2.44 -20.65
C ALA A 94 5.24 -1.09 -20.16
N ALA A 95 4.24 -1.11 -19.28
CA ALA A 95 3.66 0.10 -18.69
C ALA A 95 4.69 0.87 -17.82
N GLU A 96 5.48 0.18 -17.02
CA GLU A 96 6.57 0.78 -16.23
C GLU A 96 7.64 1.42 -17.13
N SER A 97 8.02 0.76 -18.22
CA SER A 97 8.98 1.30 -19.20
C SER A 97 8.46 2.57 -19.85
N GLN A 98 7.18 2.62 -20.25
CA GLN A 98 6.54 3.82 -20.81
C GLN A 98 6.50 4.97 -19.77
N LEU A 99 6.21 4.66 -18.51
CA LEU A 99 6.26 5.65 -17.42
C LEU A 99 7.66 6.24 -17.24
N VAL A 100 8.70 5.41 -17.28
CA VAL A 100 10.11 5.86 -17.20
C VAL A 100 10.48 6.73 -18.39
N GLN A 101 10.10 6.34 -19.60
CA GLN A 101 10.33 7.13 -20.82
C GLN A 101 9.69 8.52 -20.72
N LEU A 102 8.42 8.59 -20.27
CA LEU A 102 7.72 9.87 -20.12
C LEU A 102 8.38 10.73 -19.03
N LYS A 103 8.77 10.16 -17.89
CA LYS A 103 9.50 10.87 -16.82
C LYS A 103 10.80 11.48 -17.34
N THR A 104 11.57 10.73 -18.12
CA THR A 104 12.82 11.20 -18.73
C THR A 104 12.57 12.32 -19.74
N ALA A 105 11.53 12.18 -20.58
CA ALA A 105 11.15 13.21 -21.53
C ALA A 105 10.71 14.52 -20.85
N ILE A 106 9.93 14.42 -19.77
CA ILE A 106 9.53 15.59 -18.94
C ILE A 106 10.75 16.25 -18.29
N ALA A 107 11.67 15.47 -17.73
CA ALA A 107 12.89 15.99 -17.11
C ALA A 107 13.76 16.74 -18.13
N TYR A 108 13.97 16.18 -19.31
CA TYR A 108 14.68 16.83 -20.40
C TYR A 108 13.99 18.12 -20.82
N GLN A 109 12.69 18.09 -21.08
CA GLN A 109 11.93 19.28 -21.49
C GLN A 109 11.95 20.38 -20.42
N ARG A 110 11.87 20.02 -19.14
CA ARG A 110 11.97 20.96 -18.01
C ARG A 110 13.33 21.64 -17.98
N ALA A 111 14.42 20.88 -18.14
CA ALA A 111 15.78 21.42 -18.16
C ALA A 111 15.98 22.35 -19.36
N THR A 112 15.53 21.95 -20.55
CA THR A 112 15.60 22.77 -21.77
C THR A 112 14.81 24.07 -21.63
N LEU A 113 13.58 23.99 -21.12
CA LEU A 113 12.75 25.17 -20.87
C LEU A 113 13.38 26.13 -19.88
N ALA A 114 13.97 25.61 -18.79
CA ALA A 114 14.64 26.42 -17.80
C ALA A 114 15.83 27.19 -18.42
N ALA A 115 16.66 26.53 -19.21
CA ALA A 115 17.78 27.16 -19.93
C ALA A 115 17.30 28.25 -20.92
N GLN A 116 16.25 27.96 -21.70
CA GLN A 116 15.66 28.93 -22.62
C GLN A 116 15.09 30.16 -21.89
N LEU A 117 14.44 29.95 -20.74
CA LEU A 117 13.92 31.06 -19.92
C LEU A 117 15.02 31.96 -19.42
N GLU A 118 16.11 31.40 -18.93
CA GLU A 118 17.27 32.21 -18.48
C GLU A 118 17.92 32.96 -19.63
N GLU A 119 18.09 32.32 -20.80
CA GLU A 119 18.59 32.98 -22.01
C GLU A 119 17.70 34.19 -22.42
N ARG A 120 16.37 33.97 -22.48
CA ARG A 120 15.43 35.04 -22.87
C ARG A 120 15.33 36.15 -21.84
N ARG A 121 15.43 35.85 -20.56
CA ARG A 121 15.51 36.87 -19.50
C ARG A 121 16.76 37.69 -19.61
N ALA A 122 17.92 37.07 -19.81
CA ALA A 122 19.16 37.77 -20.03
C ALA A 122 19.09 38.70 -21.25
N ALA A 123 18.48 38.27 -22.35
CA ALA A 123 18.25 39.08 -23.54
C ALA A 123 17.36 40.32 -23.26
N VAL A 124 16.28 40.16 -22.46
CA VAL A 124 15.42 41.29 -22.02
C VAL A 124 16.21 42.29 -21.18
N GLU A 125 16.98 41.82 -20.20
CA GLU A 125 17.77 42.68 -19.35
C GLU A 125 18.89 43.40 -20.13
N ALA A 126 19.55 42.75 -21.09
CA ALA A 126 20.51 43.39 -21.96
C ALA A 126 19.88 44.47 -22.84
N ALA A 127 18.72 44.22 -23.48
CA ALA A 127 18.00 45.22 -24.26
C ALA A 127 17.49 46.38 -23.38
N ARG A 128 17.09 46.11 -22.15
CA ARG A 128 16.66 47.11 -21.18
C ARG A 128 17.83 48.01 -20.73
N ALA A 129 18.98 47.42 -20.44
CA ALA A 129 20.17 48.17 -20.07
C ALA A 129 20.63 49.09 -21.20
N GLN A 130 20.61 48.60 -22.45
CA GLN A 130 20.97 49.40 -23.62
C GLN A 130 19.99 50.57 -23.87
N LEU A 131 18.67 50.33 -23.66
CA LEU A 131 17.68 51.42 -23.75
C LEU A 131 17.93 52.47 -22.65
N ALA A 132 18.17 52.04 -21.41
CA ALA A 132 18.43 52.92 -20.28
C ALA A 132 19.72 53.75 -20.47
N GLU A 133 20.76 53.16 -21.09
CA GLU A 133 21.98 53.89 -21.45
C GLU A 133 21.69 55.03 -22.46
N LEU A 134 20.91 54.72 -23.50
CA LEU A 134 20.51 55.71 -24.50
C LEU A 134 19.58 56.80 -23.93
N GLU A 135 18.59 56.41 -23.08
CA GLU A 135 17.70 57.35 -22.43
C GLU A 135 18.39 58.23 -21.38
N ALA A 136 19.48 57.79 -20.78
CA ALA A 136 20.31 58.59 -19.90
C ALA A 136 21.06 59.71 -20.63
N GLY A 137 21.21 59.57 -21.97
CA GLY A 137 21.88 60.58 -22.81
C GLY A 137 23.40 60.67 -22.59
N SER A 138 23.96 61.84 -22.98
CA SER A 138 25.42 62.09 -22.86
C SER A 138 25.83 62.19 -21.39
N ARG A 139 27.02 61.70 -21.08
CA ARG A 139 27.57 61.76 -19.73
C ARG A 139 27.83 63.22 -19.30
N PRO A 140 27.62 63.64 -18.05
CA PRO A 140 27.87 64.97 -17.56
C PRO A 140 29.31 65.48 -17.89
N GLN A 141 30.30 64.58 -17.87
CA GLN A 141 31.67 64.88 -18.19
C GLN A 141 31.88 65.23 -19.69
N GLU A 142 31.07 64.64 -20.59
CA GLU A 142 31.14 64.94 -22.03
C GLU A 142 30.51 66.28 -22.31
N ILE A 143 29.39 66.60 -21.65
CA ILE A 143 28.76 67.93 -21.72
C ILE A 143 29.70 69.01 -21.19
N GLU A 144 30.30 68.85 -20.01
CA GLU A 144 31.22 69.77 -19.44
C GLU A 144 32.50 70.00 -20.32
N ARG A 145 32.98 68.92 -20.95
CA ARG A 145 34.12 69.02 -21.90
C ARG A 145 33.76 69.84 -23.14
N ALA A 146 32.54 69.65 -23.67
CA ALA A 146 32.01 70.38 -24.80
C ALA A 146 31.78 71.84 -24.43
N ARG A 147 31.27 72.16 -23.23
CA ARG A 147 31.13 73.53 -22.68
C ARG A 147 32.45 74.24 -22.53
N ALA A 148 33.47 73.57 -21.98
CA ALA A 148 34.82 74.16 -21.85
C ALA A 148 35.43 74.53 -23.20
N ARG A 149 35.25 73.67 -24.24
CA ARG A 149 35.69 73.96 -25.62
C ARG A 149 34.99 75.20 -26.22
N LEU A 150 33.65 75.30 -25.99
CA LEU A 150 32.86 76.44 -26.43
C LEU A 150 33.36 77.70 -25.73
N GLN A 151 33.63 77.68 -24.43
CA GLN A 151 34.15 78.84 -23.65
C GLN A 151 35.52 79.23 -24.13
N GLU A 152 36.44 78.32 -24.45
CA GLU A 152 37.74 78.61 -25.07
C GLU A 152 37.60 79.31 -26.41
N ALA A 153 36.74 78.77 -27.30
CA ALA A 153 36.46 79.32 -28.62
C ALA A 153 35.77 80.71 -28.53
N GLN A 154 34.85 80.91 -27.56
CA GLN A 154 34.26 82.21 -27.27
C GLN A 154 35.30 83.28 -26.85
N THR A 155 36.21 82.90 -25.96
CA THR A 155 37.27 83.79 -25.49
C THR A 155 38.18 84.20 -26.64
N GLU A 156 38.57 83.30 -27.53
CA GLU A 156 39.36 83.59 -28.70
C GLU A 156 38.60 84.45 -29.75
N PHE A 157 37.31 84.15 -29.93
CA PHE A 157 36.46 85.00 -30.77
C PHE A 157 36.36 86.43 -30.24
N GLU A 158 36.13 86.64 -28.95
CA GLU A 158 36.04 87.96 -28.34
C GLU A 158 37.39 88.74 -28.49
N ARG A 159 38.50 88.06 -28.34
CA ARG A 159 39.84 88.67 -28.59
C ARG A 159 39.95 89.12 -30.07
N ALA A 160 39.72 88.21 -30.97
CA ALA A 160 39.80 88.50 -32.41
C ALA A 160 38.81 89.58 -32.85
N ARG A 161 37.57 89.57 -32.25
CA ARG A 161 36.60 90.64 -32.48
C ARG A 161 37.08 92.01 -32.02
N ASN A 162 37.59 92.10 -30.80
CA ASN A 162 38.08 93.37 -30.25
C ASN A 162 39.28 93.86 -31.06
N ASP A 163 40.18 92.97 -31.52
CA ASP A 163 41.27 93.31 -32.42
C ASP A 163 40.77 93.83 -33.79
N PHE A 164 39.76 93.07 -34.36
CA PHE A 164 39.19 93.49 -35.64
C PHE A 164 38.46 94.83 -35.56
N GLU A 165 37.64 95.10 -34.55
CA GLU A 165 36.92 96.35 -34.34
C GLU A 165 37.89 97.51 -34.23
N ARG A 166 39.01 97.34 -33.51
CA ARG A 166 40.06 98.33 -33.38
C ARG A 166 40.78 98.60 -34.73
N ILE A 167 41.15 97.62 -35.47
CA ILE A 167 41.79 97.70 -36.76
C ILE A 167 40.84 98.23 -37.84
N GLU A 168 39.55 97.93 -37.80
CA GLU A 168 38.52 98.52 -38.67
C GLU A 168 38.43 100.02 -38.48
N ALA A 169 38.46 100.52 -37.24
CA ALA A 169 38.44 101.94 -36.94
C ALA A 169 39.69 102.63 -37.47
N LEU A 170 40.88 102.07 -37.31
CA LEU A 170 42.13 102.60 -37.80
C LEU A 170 42.22 102.52 -39.35
N SER A 171 41.61 101.55 -39.99
CA SER A 171 41.56 101.44 -41.47
C SER A 171 40.74 102.54 -42.09
N ARG A 172 39.68 103.05 -41.40
CA ARG A 172 38.86 104.14 -41.87
C ARG A 172 39.61 105.52 -41.86
N THR A 173 40.65 105.62 -40.97
CA THR A 173 41.54 106.84 -40.89
C THR A 173 42.71 106.74 -41.87
N GLY A 174 42.97 105.62 -42.50
CA GLY A 174 44.00 105.39 -43.47
C GLY A 174 45.36 105.00 -42.81
N ASP A 175 45.42 104.66 -41.48
CA ASP A 175 46.65 104.48 -40.71
C ASP A 175 47.22 103.03 -40.77
N ILE A 176 46.61 102.14 -41.54
CA ILE A 176 46.98 100.71 -41.62
C ILE A 176 47.05 100.22 -43.08
N SER A 177 47.90 99.19 -43.33
CA SER A 177 47.95 98.54 -44.63
C SER A 177 46.76 97.61 -44.86
N ARG A 178 46.27 97.50 -46.09
CA ARG A 178 45.18 96.66 -46.48
C ARG A 178 45.49 95.19 -46.21
N ALA A 179 46.73 94.74 -46.39
CA ALA A 179 47.15 93.35 -46.09
C ALA A 179 47.01 93.02 -44.59
N TYR A 180 47.30 93.97 -43.71
CA TYR A 180 47.13 93.76 -42.28
C TYR A 180 45.59 93.70 -41.87
N TYR A 181 44.81 94.58 -42.48
CA TYR A 181 43.34 94.54 -42.28
C TYR A 181 42.77 93.17 -42.72
N ASP A 182 43.15 92.73 -43.93
CA ASP A 182 42.68 91.44 -44.47
C ASP A 182 43.13 90.27 -43.59
N GLN A 183 44.32 90.30 -43.02
CA GLN A 183 44.86 89.32 -42.08
C GLN A 183 44.04 89.24 -40.77
N VAL A 184 43.74 90.40 -40.19
CA VAL A 184 42.96 90.46 -38.91
C VAL A 184 41.55 90.11 -39.16
N ARG A 185 40.93 90.47 -40.30
CA ARG A 185 39.60 90.04 -40.72
C ARG A 185 39.54 88.52 -40.89
N ALA A 186 40.54 87.96 -41.59
CA ALA A 186 40.59 86.51 -41.77
C ALA A 186 40.67 85.79 -40.40
N ARG A 187 41.45 86.32 -39.42
CA ARG A 187 41.54 85.77 -38.10
C ARG A 187 40.21 85.85 -37.32
N PHE A 188 39.50 87.00 -37.41
CA PHE A 188 38.18 87.17 -36.84
C PHE A 188 37.14 86.19 -37.43
N GLU A 189 37.12 86.05 -38.75
CA GLU A 189 36.15 85.08 -39.42
C GLU A 189 36.51 83.65 -39.06
N ALA A 190 37.79 83.25 -38.92
CA ALA A 190 38.22 81.94 -38.48
C ALA A 190 37.78 81.64 -37.04
N ALA A 191 38.03 82.62 -36.10
CA ALA A 191 37.62 82.48 -34.70
C ALA A 191 36.05 82.38 -34.57
N ARG A 192 35.31 83.13 -35.39
CA ARG A 192 33.85 83.09 -35.44
C ARG A 192 33.36 81.73 -35.94
N ALA A 193 34.03 81.15 -36.92
CA ALA A 193 33.72 79.80 -37.42
C ALA A 193 34.00 78.72 -36.36
N GLN A 194 35.12 78.82 -35.66
CA GLN A 194 35.50 77.90 -34.56
C GLN A 194 34.46 77.94 -33.40
N MET A 195 34.07 79.20 -33.00
CA MET A 195 33.01 79.37 -31.96
C MET A 195 31.70 78.74 -32.38
N ARG A 196 31.25 78.93 -33.61
CA ARG A 196 30.00 78.25 -34.14
C ARG A 196 30.14 76.79 -34.16
N GLN A 197 31.28 76.27 -34.60
CA GLN A 197 31.54 74.78 -34.62
C GLN A 197 31.48 74.20 -33.21
N ALA A 198 32.11 74.90 -32.22
CA ALA A 198 32.07 74.46 -30.82
C ALA A 198 30.65 74.55 -30.22
N ALA A 199 29.82 75.56 -30.61
CA ALA A 199 28.45 75.70 -30.19
C ALA A 199 27.55 74.57 -30.74
N GLU A 200 27.71 74.24 -32.02
CA GLU A 200 26.98 73.12 -32.66
C GLU A 200 27.42 71.80 -32.07
N ALA A 201 28.66 71.60 -31.75
CA ALA A 201 29.17 70.38 -31.10
C ALA A 201 28.61 70.21 -29.67
N LEU A 202 28.48 71.31 -28.89
CA LEU A 202 27.81 71.26 -27.58
C LEU A 202 26.34 70.96 -27.75
N ALA A 203 25.63 71.59 -28.67
CA ALA A 203 24.21 71.33 -28.92
C ALA A 203 23.95 69.84 -29.27
N LEU A 204 24.82 69.24 -30.11
CA LEU A 204 24.70 67.77 -30.43
C LEU A 204 24.93 66.91 -29.22
N VAL A 205 25.88 67.27 -28.34
CA VAL A 205 26.12 66.49 -27.12
C VAL A 205 24.97 66.65 -26.12
N GLU A 206 24.39 67.85 -25.97
CA GLU A 206 23.25 68.14 -25.11
C GLU A 206 21.95 67.54 -25.65
N GLU A 207 21.74 67.46 -26.97
CA GLU A 207 20.60 66.79 -27.61
C GLU A 207 20.66 65.24 -27.36
N GLY A 208 21.87 64.68 -27.28
CA GLY A 208 22.09 63.26 -26.99
C GLY A 208 21.78 62.36 -28.19
N PRO A 209 21.42 61.08 -27.93
CA PRO A 209 21.12 60.11 -28.96
C PRO A 209 19.86 60.49 -29.77
N ARG A 210 19.85 60.17 -31.04
CA ARG A 210 18.71 60.44 -31.93
C ARG A 210 17.46 59.69 -31.46
N LYS A 211 16.27 60.35 -31.55
CA LYS A 211 14.98 59.77 -31.15
C LYS A 211 14.69 58.44 -31.86
N GLU A 212 15.05 58.32 -33.14
CA GLU A 212 14.87 57.09 -33.94
C GLU A 212 15.74 55.96 -33.40
N THR A 213 16.94 56.25 -32.83
CA THR A 213 17.80 55.26 -32.20
C THR A 213 17.17 54.75 -30.90
N ILE A 214 16.60 55.63 -30.09
CA ILE A 214 15.86 55.28 -28.85
C ILE A 214 14.64 54.43 -29.20
N GLU A 215 13.83 54.86 -30.20
CA GLU A 215 12.63 54.12 -30.63
C GLU A 215 12.98 52.73 -31.18
N SER A 216 14.02 52.62 -32.00
CA SER A 216 14.49 51.32 -32.52
C SER A 216 14.96 50.40 -31.40
N THR A 217 15.63 50.94 -30.38
CA THR A 217 16.09 50.15 -29.22
C THR A 217 14.92 49.77 -28.32
N ARG A 218 13.92 50.64 -28.15
CA ARG A 218 12.65 50.30 -27.47
C ARG A 218 11.89 49.17 -28.19
N ALA A 219 11.82 49.22 -29.52
CA ALA A 219 11.24 48.13 -30.30
C ALA A 219 11.99 46.80 -30.12
N ARG A 220 13.33 46.83 -29.98
CA ARG A 220 14.13 45.63 -29.68
C ARG A 220 13.80 45.07 -28.27
N LEU A 221 13.60 45.96 -27.29
CA LEU A 221 13.17 45.53 -25.93
C LEU A 221 11.79 44.82 -26.00
N GLU A 222 10.83 45.40 -26.70
CA GLU A 222 9.51 44.79 -26.86
C GLU A 222 9.58 43.47 -27.63
N GLN A 223 10.43 43.35 -28.64
CA GLN A 223 10.69 42.08 -29.33
C GLN A 223 11.29 41.03 -28.37
N ALA A 224 12.24 41.40 -27.51
CA ALA A 224 12.81 40.50 -26.51
C ALA A 224 11.75 40.04 -25.48
N LYS A 225 10.89 40.94 -25.01
CA LYS A 225 9.75 40.61 -24.12
C LYS A 225 8.76 39.66 -24.78
N ALA A 226 8.42 39.90 -26.04
CA ALA A 226 7.55 39.01 -26.82
C ALA A 226 8.15 37.60 -26.96
N ALA A 227 9.46 37.51 -27.23
CA ALA A 227 10.18 36.23 -27.29
C ALA A 227 10.16 35.49 -25.93
N LEU A 228 10.26 36.23 -24.81
CA LEU A 228 10.12 35.65 -23.45
C LEU A 228 8.71 35.13 -23.22
N SER A 229 7.66 35.87 -23.62
CA SER A 229 6.25 35.43 -23.43
C SER A 229 5.92 34.16 -24.21
N VAL A 230 6.49 33.95 -25.37
CA VAL A 230 6.35 32.70 -26.14
C VAL A 230 6.95 31.51 -25.34
N THR A 231 8.09 31.73 -24.68
CA THR A 231 8.72 30.70 -23.83
C THR A 231 7.85 30.38 -22.62
N ASP A 232 7.14 31.35 -22.04
CA ASP A 232 6.17 31.11 -20.95
C ASP A 232 4.97 30.25 -21.41
N ALA A 233 4.54 30.35 -22.68
CA ALA A 233 3.52 29.48 -23.24
C ALA A 233 3.95 27.99 -23.26
N LEU A 234 5.25 27.71 -23.46
CA LEU A 234 5.78 26.35 -23.42
C LEU A 234 5.64 25.69 -22.03
N ARG A 235 5.47 26.47 -20.96
CA ARG A 235 5.16 25.95 -19.63
C ARG A 235 3.80 25.26 -19.57
N LEU A 236 2.83 25.66 -20.36
CA LEU A 236 1.52 25.01 -20.46
C LEU A 236 1.65 23.63 -21.08
N GLU A 237 2.50 23.50 -22.12
CA GLU A 237 2.77 22.22 -22.74
C GLU A 237 3.47 21.25 -21.76
N LEU A 238 4.42 21.75 -20.97
CA LEU A 238 5.04 20.96 -19.89
C LEU A 238 4.02 20.47 -18.88
N ARG A 239 3.10 21.35 -18.41
CA ARG A 239 2.01 20.96 -17.49
C ARG A 239 1.10 19.90 -18.09
N ARG A 240 0.77 19.99 -19.38
CA ARG A 240 -0.03 18.98 -20.07
C ARG A 240 0.66 17.62 -20.04
N ARG A 241 1.97 17.57 -20.26
CA ARG A 241 2.75 16.32 -20.15
C ARG A 241 2.87 15.80 -18.71
N GLU A 242 2.92 16.70 -17.74
CA GLU A 242 2.88 16.32 -16.31
C GLU A 242 1.52 15.68 -15.93
N GLN A 243 0.40 16.14 -16.48
CA GLN A 243 -0.91 15.47 -16.34
C GLN A 243 -0.94 14.09 -17.01
N GLU A 244 -0.29 13.93 -18.17
CA GLU A 244 -0.14 12.64 -18.82
C GLU A 244 0.62 11.63 -17.94
N LEU A 245 1.55 12.11 -17.10
CA LEU A 245 2.27 11.27 -16.14
C LEU A 245 1.34 10.56 -15.17
N ASP A 246 0.28 11.22 -14.70
CA ASP A 246 -0.68 10.63 -13.78
C ASP A 246 -1.54 9.54 -14.44
N MET A 247 -1.87 9.72 -15.73
CA MET A 247 -2.52 8.67 -16.53
C MET A 247 -1.59 7.44 -16.67
N ARG A 248 -0.31 7.65 -16.96
CA ARG A 248 0.66 6.54 -17.05
C ARG A 248 0.89 5.82 -15.72
N ARG A 249 0.85 6.55 -14.60
CA ARG A 249 0.88 5.93 -13.27
C ARG A 249 -0.35 5.05 -13.03
N ALA A 250 -1.53 5.54 -13.40
CA ALA A 250 -2.76 4.75 -13.27
C ALA A 250 -2.74 3.48 -14.16
N GLU A 251 -2.12 3.54 -15.34
CA GLU A 251 -1.92 2.36 -16.19
C GLU A 251 -1.00 1.32 -15.54
N VAL A 252 0.09 1.74 -14.89
CA VAL A 252 0.98 0.85 -14.13
C VAL A 252 0.22 0.19 -12.98
N GLU A 253 -0.55 0.96 -12.19
CA GLU A 253 -1.34 0.41 -11.09
C GLU A 253 -2.41 -0.58 -11.58
N ARG A 254 -3.06 -0.30 -12.72
CA ARG A 254 -4.00 -1.23 -13.35
C ARG A 254 -3.33 -2.55 -13.75
N ALA A 255 -2.16 -2.46 -14.40
CA ALA A 255 -1.41 -3.65 -14.81
C ALA A 255 -0.91 -4.45 -13.60
N ARG A 256 -0.50 -3.78 -12.53
CA ARG A 256 -0.11 -4.40 -11.26
C ARG A 256 -1.28 -5.12 -10.59
N ALA A 257 -2.44 -4.49 -10.54
CA ALA A 257 -3.65 -5.12 -10.00
C ALA A 257 -4.07 -6.35 -10.80
N GLN A 258 -3.93 -6.31 -12.13
CA GLN A 258 -4.21 -7.46 -12.99
C GLN A 258 -3.24 -8.62 -12.72
N LEU A 259 -1.95 -8.35 -12.54
CA LEU A 259 -0.97 -9.36 -12.16
C LEU A 259 -1.31 -9.97 -10.79
N ALA A 260 -1.60 -9.15 -9.79
CA ALA A 260 -1.97 -9.61 -8.45
C ALA A 260 -3.24 -10.48 -8.44
N LEU A 261 -4.22 -10.17 -9.30
CA LEU A 261 -5.42 -11.01 -9.46
C LEU A 261 -5.06 -12.43 -9.94
N ILE A 262 -4.19 -12.54 -10.95
CA ILE A 262 -3.79 -13.84 -11.48
C ILE A 262 -2.91 -14.60 -10.48
N GLU A 263 -2.04 -13.92 -9.75
CA GLU A 263 -1.24 -14.52 -8.69
C GLU A 263 -2.13 -15.07 -7.56
N SER A 264 -3.20 -14.35 -7.17
CA SER A 264 -4.18 -14.86 -6.22
C SER A 264 -4.94 -16.07 -6.75
N GLN A 265 -5.29 -16.09 -8.05
CA GLN A 265 -5.90 -17.27 -8.67
C GLN A 265 -4.94 -18.47 -8.69
N LEU A 266 -3.66 -18.25 -8.91
CA LEU A 266 -2.63 -19.28 -8.82
C LEU A 266 -2.50 -19.84 -7.39
N GLU A 267 -2.57 -18.99 -6.36
CA GLU A 267 -2.61 -19.47 -4.97
C GLU A 267 -3.86 -20.31 -4.70
N ASP A 268 -5.01 -19.94 -5.25
CA ASP A 268 -6.27 -20.68 -5.10
C ASP A 268 -6.28 -22.03 -5.85
N THR A 269 -5.29 -22.31 -6.73
CA THR A 269 -5.06 -23.64 -7.33
C THR A 269 -4.40 -24.63 -6.39
N VAL A 270 -3.90 -24.19 -5.23
CA VAL A 270 -3.18 -25.04 -4.28
C VAL A 270 -4.06 -25.24 -3.04
N ALA A 271 -4.57 -26.46 -2.85
CA ALA A 271 -5.31 -26.80 -1.67
C ALA A 271 -4.36 -27.14 -0.52
N ARG A 272 -4.54 -26.46 0.61
CA ARG A 272 -3.72 -26.67 1.83
C ARG A 272 -4.60 -27.13 2.98
N SER A 273 -4.02 -27.97 3.86
CA SER A 273 -4.72 -28.37 5.08
C SER A 273 -4.87 -27.19 6.05
N PRO A 274 -6.07 -26.86 6.51
CA PRO A 274 -6.27 -25.81 7.51
C PRO A 274 -5.97 -26.27 8.95
N VAL A 275 -5.83 -27.60 9.15
CA VAL A 275 -5.58 -28.22 10.46
C VAL A 275 -4.48 -29.28 10.35
N SER A 276 -3.86 -29.59 11.47
CA SER A 276 -3.01 -30.81 11.58
C SER A 276 -3.91 -31.99 11.90
N GLY A 277 -3.73 -33.11 11.22
CA GLY A 277 -4.61 -34.26 11.41
C GLY A 277 -4.31 -35.42 10.49
N ILE A 278 -5.26 -36.31 10.30
CA ILE A 278 -5.18 -37.49 9.42
C ILE A 278 -6.22 -37.37 8.31
N VAL A 279 -5.84 -37.73 7.10
CA VAL A 279 -6.75 -37.83 5.95
C VAL A 279 -7.72 -38.97 6.16
N LEU A 280 -9.02 -38.65 6.25
CA LEU A 280 -10.10 -39.65 6.44
C LEU A 280 -10.58 -40.26 5.13
N ALA A 281 -10.73 -39.39 4.12
CA ALA A 281 -11.28 -39.79 2.84
C ALA A 281 -10.76 -38.92 1.71
N LYS A 282 -10.57 -39.51 0.57
CA LYS A 282 -10.31 -38.86 -0.71
C LYS A 282 -11.59 -38.86 -1.53
N ALA A 283 -11.96 -37.67 -2.03
CA ALA A 283 -13.23 -37.51 -2.77
C ALA A 283 -13.02 -37.20 -4.26
N ALA A 284 -11.76 -36.97 -4.68
CA ALA A 284 -11.42 -36.66 -6.07
C ALA A 284 -10.07 -37.30 -6.47
N GLU A 285 -9.97 -37.69 -7.74
CA GLU A 285 -8.80 -38.34 -8.30
C GLU A 285 -8.08 -37.40 -9.32
N PRO A 286 -6.73 -37.50 -9.44
CA PRO A 286 -5.99 -36.77 -10.46
C PRO A 286 -6.54 -37.02 -11.87
N GLY A 287 -6.68 -35.94 -12.65
CA GLY A 287 -7.27 -35.98 -13.98
C GLY A 287 -8.74 -35.53 -14.04
N GLU A 288 -9.47 -35.53 -12.92
CA GLU A 288 -10.85 -35.06 -12.85
C GLU A 288 -10.93 -33.52 -12.92
N VAL A 289 -12.08 -33.04 -13.43
CA VAL A 289 -12.40 -31.61 -13.41
C VAL A 289 -13.24 -31.31 -12.18
N ILE A 290 -12.68 -30.47 -11.31
CA ILE A 290 -13.26 -30.13 -10.00
C ILE A 290 -13.94 -28.78 -10.09
N ALA A 291 -15.18 -28.70 -9.63
CA ALA A 291 -15.88 -27.43 -9.47
C ALA A 291 -15.46 -26.73 -8.17
N ALA A 292 -15.55 -25.39 -8.14
CA ALA A 292 -15.26 -24.61 -6.93
C ALA A 292 -16.16 -25.07 -5.75
N GLY A 293 -15.57 -25.25 -4.57
CA GLY A 293 -16.24 -25.71 -3.37
C GLY A 293 -16.45 -27.23 -3.27
N THR A 294 -16.11 -28.02 -4.31
CA THR A 294 -16.16 -29.47 -4.23
C THR A 294 -15.08 -30.00 -3.31
N THR A 295 -15.46 -30.86 -2.36
CA THR A 295 -14.49 -31.48 -1.44
C THR A 295 -13.54 -32.38 -2.21
N VAL A 296 -12.27 -32.24 -1.97
CA VAL A 296 -11.21 -33.07 -2.55
C VAL A 296 -10.67 -34.06 -1.52
N VAL A 297 -10.49 -33.61 -0.29
CA VAL A 297 -9.96 -34.40 0.81
C VAL A 297 -10.72 -34.01 2.09
N THR A 298 -11.00 -34.99 2.94
CA THR A 298 -11.53 -34.79 4.31
C THR A 298 -10.42 -35.11 5.33
N ILE A 299 -10.13 -34.18 6.22
CA ILE A 299 -9.07 -34.30 7.24
C ILE A 299 -9.72 -34.20 8.62
N ALA A 300 -9.35 -35.13 9.54
CA ALA A 300 -9.78 -35.07 10.93
C ALA A 300 -8.67 -34.52 11.83
N ASP A 301 -9.02 -33.61 12.72
CA ASP A 301 -8.15 -33.19 13.83
C ASP A 301 -8.14 -34.29 14.89
N VAL A 302 -7.11 -35.11 14.87
CA VAL A 302 -6.96 -36.26 15.79
C VAL A 302 -6.38 -35.88 17.15
N ALA A 303 -5.89 -34.65 17.31
CA ALA A 303 -5.26 -34.22 18.56
C ALA A 303 -6.26 -33.96 19.67
N ARG A 304 -7.43 -33.49 19.31
CA ARG A 304 -8.50 -33.10 20.24
C ARG A 304 -9.84 -33.76 19.91
N PRO A 305 -9.96 -35.12 20.06
CA PRO A 305 -11.20 -35.81 19.92
C PRO A 305 -12.10 -35.50 21.13
N TRP A 306 -13.40 -35.75 20.96
CA TRP A 306 -14.34 -35.71 22.06
C TRP A 306 -15.25 -36.92 22.03
N LEU A 307 -15.67 -37.34 23.20
CA LEU A 307 -16.75 -38.31 23.34
C LEU A 307 -18.09 -37.57 23.21
N ARG A 308 -18.91 -37.94 22.24
CA ARG A 308 -20.33 -37.58 22.19
C ARG A 308 -21.12 -38.61 22.97
N GLY A 309 -21.61 -38.23 24.14
CA GLY A 309 -22.42 -39.07 24.98
C GLY A 309 -23.74 -38.42 25.34
N TYR A 310 -24.59 -39.20 26.00
CA TYR A 310 -25.92 -38.76 26.42
C TYR A 310 -26.11 -39.03 27.89
N ILE A 311 -26.64 -38.08 28.64
CA ILE A 311 -27.01 -38.21 30.06
C ILE A 311 -28.51 -38.08 30.20
N ALA A 312 -29.11 -38.82 31.17
CA ALA A 312 -30.50 -38.71 31.49
C ALA A 312 -30.84 -37.38 32.17
N GLU A 313 -32.05 -36.86 31.95
CA GLU A 313 -32.55 -35.63 32.54
C GLU A 313 -32.32 -35.57 34.08
N ARG A 314 -32.55 -36.66 34.79
CA ARG A 314 -32.34 -36.76 36.27
C ARG A 314 -30.90 -36.48 36.72
N ASP A 315 -29.92 -36.70 35.83
CA ASP A 315 -28.50 -36.58 36.12
C ASP A 315 -27.95 -35.22 35.68
N LEU A 316 -28.71 -34.45 34.86
CA LEU A 316 -28.30 -33.16 34.28
C LEU A 316 -27.89 -32.13 35.37
N GLY A 317 -28.68 -32.02 36.45
CA GLY A 317 -28.39 -31.06 37.49
C GLY A 317 -27.10 -31.34 38.31
N ARG A 318 -26.53 -32.57 38.14
CA ARG A 318 -25.29 -33.01 38.81
C ARG A 318 -24.03 -32.80 37.98
N VAL A 319 -24.15 -32.62 36.66
CA VAL A 319 -23.04 -32.45 35.75
C VAL A 319 -22.80 -30.96 35.51
N ARG A 320 -21.56 -30.52 35.67
CA ARG A 320 -21.12 -29.14 35.39
C ARG A 320 -20.14 -29.09 34.23
N LEU A 321 -20.13 -27.95 33.53
CA LEU A 321 -19.09 -27.68 32.57
C LEU A 321 -17.71 -27.66 33.25
N GLY A 322 -16.71 -28.30 32.66
CA GLY A 322 -15.38 -28.46 33.26
C GLY A 322 -15.22 -29.69 34.18
N ALA A 323 -16.33 -30.43 34.47
CA ALA A 323 -16.24 -31.64 35.29
C ALA A 323 -15.26 -32.64 34.67
N LYS A 324 -14.42 -33.23 35.50
CA LYS A 324 -13.46 -34.28 35.13
C LYS A 324 -14.17 -35.55 34.73
N ALA A 325 -13.70 -36.19 33.71
CA ALA A 325 -14.22 -37.48 33.22
C ALA A 325 -13.05 -38.42 32.94
N ARG A 326 -13.30 -39.72 33.09
CA ARG A 326 -12.39 -40.79 32.70
C ARG A 326 -13.04 -41.63 31.64
N LEU A 327 -12.34 -41.84 30.53
CA LEU A 327 -12.83 -42.62 29.42
C LEU A 327 -12.10 -43.96 29.35
N ARG A 328 -12.81 -44.96 28.89
CA ARG A 328 -12.33 -46.33 28.60
C ARG A 328 -12.80 -46.72 27.23
N THR A 329 -11.99 -47.48 26.52
CA THR A 329 -12.37 -48.10 25.24
C THR A 329 -12.07 -49.58 25.30
N ASP A 330 -12.87 -50.38 24.62
CA ASP A 330 -12.64 -51.84 24.55
C ASP A 330 -11.34 -52.20 23.80
N SER A 331 -10.94 -51.31 22.88
CA SER A 331 -9.70 -51.53 22.09
C SER A 331 -8.42 -51.44 22.91
N PHE A 332 -8.46 -50.70 24.07
CA PHE A 332 -7.29 -50.52 24.94
C PHE A 332 -7.68 -50.85 26.41
N PRO A 333 -7.90 -52.16 26.71
CA PRO A 333 -8.32 -52.59 28.02
C PRO A 333 -7.29 -52.21 29.11
N GLY A 334 -7.79 -51.55 30.16
CA GLY A 334 -6.93 -51.10 31.28
C GLY A 334 -6.35 -49.69 31.13
N LYS A 335 -6.50 -49.04 29.97
CA LYS A 335 -6.08 -47.64 29.77
C LYS A 335 -7.20 -46.70 30.09
N LEU A 336 -6.89 -45.65 30.85
CA LEU A 336 -7.80 -44.57 31.15
C LEU A 336 -7.34 -43.29 30.44
N TYR A 337 -8.27 -42.67 29.73
CA TYR A 337 -8.06 -41.37 29.12
C TYR A 337 -8.73 -40.32 29.97
N GLU A 338 -8.02 -39.31 30.33
CA GLU A 338 -8.54 -38.17 31.09
C GLU A 338 -9.23 -37.20 30.12
N GLY A 339 -10.39 -36.71 30.54
CA GLY A 339 -11.17 -35.76 29.76
C GLY A 339 -11.92 -34.79 30.65
N ARG A 340 -12.57 -33.82 30.01
CA ARG A 340 -13.41 -32.82 30.68
C ARG A 340 -14.67 -32.55 29.91
N VAL A 341 -15.78 -32.35 30.62
CA VAL A 341 -17.05 -31.95 30.02
C VAL A 341 -16.90 -30.55 29.43
N SER A 342 -16.91 -30.43 28.12
CA SER A 342 -16.76 -29.16 27.41
C SER A 342 -18.07 -28.55 26.93
N PHE A 343 -19.12 -29.39 26.81
CA PHE A 343 -20.41 -28.93 26.33
C PHE A 343 -21.54 -29.76 26.92
N ILE A 344 -22.67 -29.11 27.25
CA ILE A 344 -23.93 -29.73 27.66
C ILE A 344 -25.01 -29.08 26.79
N ALA A 345 -25.81 -29.89 26.05
CA ALA A 345 -26.87 -29.36 25.23
C ALA A 345 -27.95 -28.68 26.08
N SER A 346 -28.46 -27.54 25.62
CA SER A 346 -29.58 -26.83 26.26
C SER A 346 -30.97 -27.43 25.88
N GLU A 347 -31.01 -28.27 24.85
CA GLU A 347 -32.22 -28.94 24.38
C GLU A 347 -32.10 -30.44 24.57
N ALA A 348 -33.23 -31.04 24.97
CA ALA A 348 -33.32 -32.49 25.10
C ALA A 348 -33.43 -33.16 23.74
N GLU A 349 -32.70 -34.24 23.56
CA GLU A 349 -32.80 -35.10 22.39
C GLU A 349 -33.52 -36.42 22.77
N PHE A 350 -34.17 -37.03 21.81
CA PHE A 350 -34.75 -38.36 22.01
C PHE A 350 -33.68 -39.43 21.80
N THR A 351 -33.67 -40.47 22.63
CA THR A 351 -32.70 -41.57 22.43
C THR A 351 -32.87 -42.17 21.03
N PRO A 352 -31.77 -42.34 20.28
CA PRO A 352 -31.82 -42.80 18.86
C PRO A 352 -32.09 -44.29 18.71
N LYS A 353 -32.95 -44.90 19.54
CA LYS A 353 -33.36 -46.30 19.39
C LYS A 353 -34.70 -46.42 18.69
N GLN A 354 -34.82 -47.34 17.73
CA GLN A 354 -36.10 -47.77 17.17
C GLN A 354 -36.92 -48.44 18.28
N ILE A 355 -38.06 -47.83 18.61
CA ILE A 355 -38.97 -48.26 19.70
C ILE A 355 -39.76 -49.46 19.25
N GLN A 356 -39.59 -50.60 19.92
CA GLN A 356 -40.40 -51.82 19.65
C GLN A 356 -41.40 -52.16 20.76
N THR A 357 -41.38 -51.49 21.93
CA THR A 357 -42.33 -51.78 23.02
C THR A 357 -42.81 -50.52 23.75
N PRO A 358 -44.03 -50.46 24.30
CA PRO A 358 -44.62 -49.35 25.01
C PRO A 358 -43.89 -48.95 26.29
N GLU A 359 -43.05 -49.80 26.88
CA GLU A 359 -42.36 -49.62 28.17
C GLU A 359 -40.99 -48.95 27.97
N GLU A 360 -40.46 -48.89 26.75
CA GLU A 360 -39.25 -48.15 26.37
C GLU A 360 -39.56 -46.73 25.84
N ARG A 361 -40.64 -46.14 26.35
CA ARG A 361 -40.97 -44.74 25.98
C ARG A 361 -39.82 -43.83 26.26
N VAL A 362 -39.39 -43.23 25.16
CA VAL A 362 -38.56 -42.05 24.98
C VAL A 362 -38.14 -41.40 26.29
N LYS A 363 -36.95 -41.75 26.77
CA LYS A 363 -36.30 -41.00 27.85
C LYS A 363 -35.61 -39.78 27.24
N LEU A 364 -35.99 -38.61 27.70
CA LEU A 364 -35.27 -37.37 27.36
C LEU A 364 -33.84 -37.50 27.86
N VAL A 365 -32.92 -37.25 26.92
CA VAL A 365 -31.48 -37.28 27.18
C VAL A 365 -30.85 -35.96 26.70
N TYR A 366 -29.84 -35.57 27.35
CA TYR A 366 -29.08 -34.37 26.96
C TYR A 366 -27.72 -34.80 26.43
N ARG A 367 -27.38 -34.28 25.24
CA ARG A 367 -26.09 -34.54 24.62
C ARG A 367 -25.01 -33.78 25.39
N ILE A 368 -23.90 -34.45 25.66
CA ILE A 368 -22.73 -33.87 26.24
C ILE A 368 -21.49 -34.15 25.35
N LYS A 369 -20.52 -33.27 25.43
CA LYS A 369 -19.21 -33.52 24.85
C LYS A 369 -18.18 -33.55 25.95
N ILE A 370 -17.33 -34.57 25.91
CA ILE A 370 -16.21 -34.74 26.82
C ILE A 370 -14.95 -34.69 25.97
N GLU A 371 -14.21 -33.58 26.01
CA GLU A 371 -12.93 -33.44 25.32
C GLU A 371 -11.89 -34.32 25.99
N VAL A 372 -11.06 -34.96 25.18
CA VAL A 372 -10.05 -35.93 25.59
C VAL A 372 -8.74 -35.63 24.87
N ASP A 373 -7.63 -35.70 25.58
CA ASP A 373 -6.31 -35.62 24.96
C ASP A 373 -5.95 -36.94 24.30
N ASN A 374 -5.47 -36.90 23.06
CA ASN A 374 -5.11 -38.08 22.28
C ASN A 374 -3.67 -37.98 21.69
N PRO A 375 -2.65 -37.83 22.54
CA PRO A 375 -1.29 -37.60 22.10
C PRO A 375 -0.72 -38.73 21.25
N ASN A 376 -1.16 -39.97 21.50
CA ASN A 376 -0.70 -41.16 20.78
C ASN A 376 -1.60 -41.54 19.60
N GLN A 377 -2.63 -40.72 19.31
CA GLN A 377 -3.60 -40.95 18.23
C GLN A 377 -4.29 -42.34 18.28
N GLU A 378 -4.47 -42.88 19.48
CA GLU A 378 -5.10 -44.21 19.71
C GLU A 378 -6.61 -44.15 19.59
N LEU A 379 -7.24 -43.04 20.00
CA LEU A 379 -8.68 -42.84 19.81
C LEU A 379 -8.96 -42.53 18.35
N LYS A 380 -9.89 -43.28 17.76
CA LYS A 380 -10.26 -43.15 16.34
C LYS A 380 -11.70 -42.64 16.22
N LEU A 381 -12.00 -42.05 15.07
CA LEU A 381 -13.36 -41.59 14.74
C LEU A 381 -14.37 -42.74 14.84
N ASN A 382 -15.54 -42.46 15.42
CA ASN A 382 -16.64 -43.39 15.66
C ASN A 382 -16.31 -44.59 16.59
N MET A 383 -15.13 -44.57 17.27
CA MET A 383 -14.77 -45.61 18.26
C MET A 383 -15.74 -45.53 19.44
N PRO A 384 -16.40 -46.66 19.83
CA PRO A 384 -17.20 -46.71 21.05
C PRO A 384 -16.32 -46.50 22.29
N ALA A 385 -16.81 -45.72 23.23
CA ALA A 385 -16.13 -45.47 24.51
C ALA A 385 -17.17 -45.26 25.65
N ASP A 386 -16.77 -45.71 26.81
CA ASP A 386 -17.49 -45.45 28.05
C ASP A 386 -16.80 -44.33 28.83
N ALA A 387 -17.58 -43.42 29.37
CA ALA A 387 -17.07 -42.37 30.22
C ALA A 387 -17.70 -42.41 31.60
N GLU A 388 -16.90 -42.09 32.59
CA GLU A 388 -17.28 -41.89 33.98
C GLU A 388 -17.01 -40.44 34.38
N ILE A 389 -18.08 -39.64 34.51
CA ILE A 389 -17.97 -38.26 34.96
C ILE A 389 -17.84 -38.22 36.49
N LEU A 390 -16.79 -37.64 36.99
CA LEU A 390 -16.53 -37.48 38.41
C LEU A 390 -17.32 -36.26 38.92
N LEU A 391 -18.22 -36.52 39.85
CA LEU A 391 -19.01 -35.47 40.49
C LEU A 391 -18.15 -34.84 41.63
N GLU A 392 -17.98 -33.55 41.56
CA GLU A 392 -17.39 -32.83 42.69
C GLU A 392 -18.40 -32.77 43.84
N PRO A 393 -17.96 -32.99 45.08
CA PRO A 393 -18.85 -33.02 46.25
C PRO A 393 -19.53 -31.67 46.50
#